data_96e7a902643f97d9d464548ccf45a9a7
#
_entry.id   96e7a902643f97d9d464548ccf45a9a7
#
_cell.length_a   1.000
_cell.length_b   1.000
_cell.length_c   1.000
_cell.angle_alpha   90.00
_cell.angle_beta   90.00
_cell.angle_gamma   90.00
#
_symmetry.space_group_name_H-M   'P 1'
#
loop_
_entity.id
_entity.type
_entity.pdbx_description
1 polymer ?
#
loop_
_entity_poly.entity_id
_entity_poly.type
_entity_poly.pdbx_seq_one_letter_code
_entity_poly.pdbx_strand_id
1 'polypeptide(L)'
;MDYKKAGVDIEAGYKSVELMKKYVKETMRPEVMGGIGGFSGAFSLSAIKDMEDPVLLSGTDGVGTKLKLAFLMDKHDTIGIDCVAMCVNDVACAGGEPLFFLDYIACGRNIPEKIATIVKGVAEGCKQSDAALVGGETAEHPGLMPEDEYDLAGFAVGVVERKDLITGENIKPGDVLVGIASSGVHSNGFSLVRKVFDMTKESLGTYYDELGKTLGEALLAPTRIYVKAMKSVKNAGVKVKGCSHITGGGFYENIPRMLPDGIRAVVKKDSYEVPAIFRLMQKKGNITDEMMYNTYNMGLGMVLALDPADVDKTMEALKAAGETAYVVGTCETGETFKL
;
A
#
# COMPACT_ATOMS: atom_id res chain seq x y z
N MET A 1 -16.02 -26.10 -31.89
CA MET A 1 -15.83 -24.89 -31.07
C MET A 1 -15.27 -25.34 -29.75
N ASP A 2 -14.14 -24.79 -29.29
CA ASP A 2 -13.50 -25.14 -28.04
C ASP A 2 -13.23 -23.85 -27.21
N TYR A 3 -12.84 -24.00 -25.95
CA TYR A 3 -12.64 -22.89 -25.03
C TYR A 3 -11.54 -21.91 -25.53
N LYS A 4 -10.50 -22.43 -26.20
CA LYS A 4 -9.42 -21.62 -26.77
C LYS A 4 -9.91 -20.71 -27.88
N LYS A 5 -10.83 -21.19 -28.71
CA LYS A 5 -11.49 -20.38 -29.76
C LYS A 5 -12.47 -19.36 -29.17
N ALA A 6 -12.93 -19.58 -27.95
CA ALA A 6 -13.74 -18.63 -27.20
C ALA A 6 -12.91 -17.57 -26.44
N GLY A 7 -11.57 -17.66 -26.52
CA GLY A 7 -10.66 -16.68 -25.93
C GLY A 7 -10.08 -17.06 -24.56
N VAL A 8 -10.31 -18.29 -24.07
CA VAL A 8 -9.77 -18.79 -22.79
C VAL A 8 -8.74 -19.91 -23.05
N ASP A 9 -7.49 -19.69 -22.65
CA ASP A 9 -6.41 -20.65 -22.83
C ASP A 9 -6.06 -21.37 -21.53
N ILE A 10 -6.64 -22.56 -21.31
CA ILE A 10 -6.42 -23.39 -20.11
C ILE A 10 -4.95 -23.77 -19.93
N GLU A 11 -4.22 -24.05 -21.02
CA GLU A 11 -2.80 -24.41 -20.96
C GLU A 11 -1.95 -23.21 -20.49
N ALA A 12 -2.30 -21.99 -20.92
CA ALA A 12 -1.66 -20.78 -20.42
C ALA A 12 -1.90 -20.62 -18.92
N GLY A 13 -3.11 -20.93 -18.43
CA GLY A 13 -3.43 -20.95 -17.01
C GLY A 13 -2.53 -21.91 -16.21
N TYR A 14 -2.40 -23.16 -16.64
CA TYR A 14 -1.50 -24.13 -16.00
C TYR A 14 -0.05 -23.68 -16.00
N LYS A 15 0.42 -23.12 -17.11
CA LYS A 15 1.79 -22.60 -17.21
C LYS A 15 2.02 -21.41 -16.28
N SER A 16 1.04 -20.50 -16.15
CA SER A 16 1.11 -19.38 -15.20
C SER A 16 1.31 -19.89 -13.77
N VAL A 17 0.47 -20.85 -13.35
CA VAL A 17 0.57 -21.47 -12.02
C VAL A 17 1.94 -22.10 -11.79
N GLU A 18 2.47 -22.81 -12.78
CA GLU A 18 3.80 -23.45 -12.66
C GLU A 18 4.91 -22.40 -12.48
N LEU A 19 4.88 -21.33 -13.27
CA LEU A 19 5.88 -20.25 -13.20
C LEU A 19 5.85 -19.48 -11.88
N MET A 20 4.66 -19.29 -11.27
CA MET A 20 4.52 -18.51 -10.03
C MET A 20 4.84 -19.30 -8.76
N LYS A 21 4.77 -20.63 -8.77
CA LYS A 21 4.99 -21.51 -7.59
C LYS A 21 6.21 -21.15 -6.76
N LYS A 22 7.34 -20.86 -7.44
CA LYS A 22 8.59 -20.51 -6.77
C LYS A 22 8.48 -19.23 -5.94
N TYR A 23 7.78 -18.21 -6.44
CA TYR A 23 7.60 -16.94 -5.75
C TYR A 23 6.64 -17.08 -4.57
N VAL A 24 5.54 -17.80 -4.77
CA VAL A 24 4.58 -18.11 -3.69
C VAL A 24 5.27 -18.87 -2.56
N LYS A 25 6.12 -19.86 -2.90
CA LYS A 25 6.88 -20.63 -1.90
C LYS A 25 7.77 -19.77 -1.01
N GLU A 26 8.31 -18.66 -1.52
CA GLU A 26 9.15 -17.73 -0.75
C GLU A 26 8.38 -16.97 0.34
N THR A 27 7.04 -16.95 0.29
CA THR A 27 6.17 -16.26 1.26
C THR A 27 5.64 -17.20 2.34
N MET A 28 5.91 -18.53 2.22
CA MET A 28 5.31 -19.51 3.11
C MET A 28 5.77 -19.33 4.54
N ARG A 29 4.81 -19.45 5.44
CA ARG A 29 4.99 -19.41 6.89
C ARG A 29 4.66 -20.79 7.47
N PRO A 30 5.17 -21.12 8.68
CA PRO A 30 4.89 -22.41 9.33
C PRO A 30 3.39 -22.69 9.53
N GLU A 31 2.58 -21.66 9.63
CA GLU A 31 1.14 -21.74 9.85
C GLU A 31 0.35 -22.07 8.58
N VAL A 32 0.95 -21.94 7.39
CA VAL A 32 0.27 -22.25 6.12
C VAL A 32 0.09 -23.77 6.01
N MET A 33 -1.15 -24.19 5.81
CA MET A 33 -1.51 -25.60 5.68
C MET A 33 -1.81 -25.90 4.19
N GLY A 34 -0.96 -26.73 3.57
CA GLY A 34 -1.10 -27.09 2.15
C GLY A 34 -0.28 -26.18 1.23
N GLY A 35 -0.67 -26.11 -0.04
CA GLY A 35 -0.01 -25.32 -1.09
C GLY A 35 -1.03 -24.75 -2.06
N ILE A 36 -0.54 -23.98 -3.04
CA ILE A 36 -1.38 -23.44 -4.13
C ILE A 36 -1.94 -24.58 -4.99
N GLY A 37 -3.18 -24.39 -5.49
CA GLY A 37 -3.88 -25.35 -6.35
C GLY A 37 -5.04 -26.09 -5.66
N GLY A 38 -5.30 -25.81 -4.37
CA GLY A 38 -6.51 -26.23 -3.67
C GLY A 38 -7.65 -25.23 -3.88
N PHE A 39 -8.85 -25.57 -3.41
CA PHE A 39 -10.03 -24.68 -3.46
C PHE A 39 -9.94 -23.49 -2.49
N SER A 40 -9.13 -23.60 -1.44
CA SER A 40 -8.96 -22.55 -0.44
C SER A 40 -7.54 -22.53 0.11
N GLY A 41 -7.08 -21.34 0.50
CA GLY A 41 -5.90 -21.19 1.35
C GLY A 41 -6.25 -21.53 2.80
N ALA A 42 -5.46 -22.38 3.45
CA ALA A 42 -5.63 -22.71 4.86
C ALA A 42 -4.46 -22.15 5.69
N PHE A 43 -4.79 -21.50 6.81
CA PHE A 43 -3.85 -20.90 7.73
C PHE A 43 -4.17 -21.32 9.16
N SER A 44 -3.21 -21.91 9.87
CA SER A 44 -3.41 -22.39 11.24
C SER A 44 -3.50 -21.22 12.22
N LEU A 45 -4.49 -21.26 13.11
CA LEU A 45 -4.61 -20.29 14.21
C LEU A 45 -3.56 -20.49 15.32
N SER A 46 -2.64 -21.45 15.17
CA SER A 46 -1.51 -21.60 16.11
C SER A 46 -0.64 -20.34 16.24
N ALA A 47 -0.63 -19.47 15.21
CA ALA A 47 0.04 -18.18 15.25
C ALA A 47 -0.49 -17.24 16.35
N ILE A 48 -1.74 -17.43 16.77
CA ILE A 48 -2.45 -16.53 17.69
C ILE A 48 -2.94 -17.22 18.97
N LYS A 49 -2.48 -18.44 19.21
CA LYS A 49 -2.93 -19.27 20.36
C LYS A 49 -2.67 -18.65 21.74
N ASP A 50 -1.69 -17.76 21.82
CA ASP A 50 -1.27 -17.11 23.06
C ASP A 50 -1.94 -15.71 23.23
N MET A 51 -2.79 -15.28 22.29
CA MET A 51 -3.60 -14.07 22.43
C MET A 51 -4.81 -14.33 23.34
N GLU A 52 -5.14 -13.34 24.18
CA GLU A 52 -6.29 -13.42 25.10
C GLU A 52 -7.60 -13.09 24.39
N ASP A 53 -7.59 -12.06 23.53
CA ASP A 53 -8.79 -11.59 22.82
C ASP A 53 -8.38 -11.14 21.39
N PRO A 54 -8.08 -12.10 20.50
CA PRO A 54 -7.66 -11.81 19.14
C PRO A 54 -8.81 -11.24 18.29
N VAL A 55 -8.54 -10.12 17.61
CA VAL A 55 -9.44 -9.48 16.64
C VAL A 55 -8.86 -9.64 15.24
N LEU A 56 -9.65 -10.20 14.31
CA LEU A 56 -9.27 -10.26 12.91
C LEU A 56 -9.51 -8.91 12.24
N LEU A 57 -8.54 -8.50 11.45
CA LEU A 57 -8.60 -7.32 10.59
C LEU A 57 -8.53 -7.78 9.13
N SER A 58 -9.17 -7.04 8.24
CA SER A 58 -9.09 -7.32 6.80
C SER A 58 -9.00 -6.01 6.02
N GLY A 59 -8.23 -6.04 4.95
CA GLY A 59 -8.11 -4.96 3.98
C GLY A 59 -8.24 -5.51 2.57
N THR A 60 -9.00 -4.84 1.72
CA THR A 60 -9.09 -5.17 0.29
C THR A 60 -8.95 -3.89 -0.51
N ASP A 61 -8.10 -3.92 -1.53
CA ASP A 61 -7.86 -2.80 -2.42
C ASP A 61 -7.24 -3.30 -3.73
N GLY A 62 -7.19 -2.41 -4.73
CA GLY A 62 -6.54 -2.65 -6.00
C GLY A 62 -5.41 -1.67 -6.29
N VAL A 63 -4.70 -1.87 -7.39
CA VAL A 63 -3.65 -0.95 -7.86
C VAL A 63 -4.25 0.30 -8.49
N GLY A 64 -5.40 0.16 -9.13
CA GLY A 64 -6.08 1.26 -9.80
C GLY A 64 -5.39 1.73 -11.08
N THR A 65 -5.59 3.00 -11.45
CA THR A 65 -5.19 3.53 -12.75
C THR A 65 -3.67 3.70 -12.95
N LYS A 66 -2.86 3.45 -11.94
CA LYS A 66 -1.39 3.31 -12.06
C LYS A 66 -1.02 2.18 -13.04
N LEU A 67 -1.86 1.14 -13.17
CA LEU A 67 -1.66 0.05 -14.12
C LEU A 67 -1.48 0.52 -15.57
N LYS A 68 -2.10 1.65 -15.96
CA LYS A 68 -1.91 2.19 -17.32
C LYS A 68 -0.44 2.57 -17.61
N LEU A 69 0.31 2.98 -16.60
CA LEU A 69 1.74 3.25 -16.75
C LEU A 69 2.52 1.94 -16.89
N ALA A 70 2.15 0.92 -16.12
CA ALA A 70 2.75 -0.42 -16.24
C ALA A 70 2.56 -1.00 -17.64
N PHE A 71 1.37 -0.84 -18.24
CA PHE A 71 1.09 -1.26 -19.62
C PHE A 71 1.94 -0.49 -20.63
N LEU A 72 1.99 0.84 -20.53
CA LEU A 72 2.77 1.67 -21.44
C LEU A 72 4.27 1.39 -21.40
N MET A 73 4.81 1.10 -20.22
CA MET A 73 6.22 0.84 -20.00
C MET A 73 6.58 -0.65 -20.13
N ASP A 74 5.59 -1.53 -20.30
CA ASP A 74 5.75 -2.98 -20.23
C ASP A 74 6.53 -3.43 -18.98
N LYS A 75 6.18 -2.82 -17.82
CA LYS A 75 6.84 -3.05 -16.54
C LYS A 75 5.81 -3.48 -15.48
N HIS A 76 5.84 -4.76 -15.11
CA HIS A 76 4.80 -5.42 -14.34
C HIS A 76 5.29 -5.98 -12.99
N ASP A 77 6.58 -5.80 -12.67
CA ASP A 77 7.24 -6.41 -11.52
C ASP A 77 7.03 -5.66 -10.20
N THR A 78 6.55 -4.40 -10.24
CA THR A 78 6.39 -3.55 -9.06
C THR A 78 4.94 -3.38 -8.60
N ILE A 79 3.98 -3.49 -9.52
CA ILE A 79 2.56 -3.21 -9.21
C ILE A 79 1.93 -4.23 -8.27
N GLY A 80 2.49 -5.44 -8.18
CA GLY A 80 2.10 -6.41 -7.16
C GLY A 80 2.44 -5.96 -5.74
N ILE A 81 3.56 -5.23 -5.57
CA ILE A 81 3.92 -4.60 -4.29
C ILE A 81 2.89 -3.53 -3.94
N ASP A 82 2.46 -2.71 -4.91
CA ASP A 82 1.41 -1.71 -4.70
C ASP A 82 0.12 -2.36 -4.19
N CYS A 83 -0.33 -3.44 -4.84
CA CYS A 83 -1.53 -4.16 -4.44
C CYS A 83 -1.48 -4.64 -2.99
N VAL A 84 -0.37 -5.29 -2.61
CA VAL A 84 -0.17 -5.78 -1.23
C VAL A 84 -0.10 -4.61 -0.26
N ALA A 85 0.66 -3.57 -0.58
CA ALA A 85 0.85 -2.41 0.29
C ALA A 85 -0.48 -1.71 0.63
N MET A 86 -1.36 -1.51 -0.35
CA MET A 86 -2.66 -0.88 -0.14
C MET A 86 -3.50 -1.65 0.90
N CYS A 87 -3.46 -2.99 0.87
CA CYS A 87 -4.22 -3.84 1.80
C CYS A 87 -3.55 -3.96 3.18
N VAL A 88 -2.24 -4.26 3.22
CA VAL A 88 -1.55 -4.56 4.50
C VAL A 88 -1.25 -3.30 5.31
N ASN A 89 -1.11 -2.14 4.67
CA ASN A 89 -0.94 -0.88 5.38
C ASN A 89 -2.21 -0.49 6.15
N ASP A 90 -3.40 -0.80 5.65
CA ASP A 90 -4.66 -0.60 6.37
C ASP A 90 -4.76 -1.50 7.59
N VAL A 91 -4.32 -2.76 7.47
CA VAL A 91 -4.21 -3.69 8.61
C VAL A 91 -3.23 -3.14 9.65
N ALA A 92 -2.05 -2.68 9.22
CA ALA A 92 -1.05 -2.09 10.11
C ALA A 92 -1.51 -0.78 10.75
N CYS A 93 -2.28 0.04 10.01
CA CYS A 93 -2.87 1.29 10.49
C CYS A 93 -3.83 1.06 11.67
N ALA A 94 -4.53 -0.06 11.69
CA ALA A 94 -5.38 -0.49 12.81
C ALA A 94 -4.59 -1.21 13.93
N GLY A 95 -3.26 -1.29 13.87
CA GLY A 95 -2.40 -1.97 14.85
C GLY A 95 -2.21 -3.46 14.62
N GLY A 96 -2.72 -4.00 13.50
CA GLY A 96 -2.68 -5.41 13.18
C GLY A 96 -1.37 -5.87 12.53
N GLU A 97 -1.11 -7.17 12.67
CA GLU A 97 -0.05 -7.88 11.97
C GLU A 97 -0.68 -8.73 10.86
N PRO A 98 -0.31 -8.54 9.57
CA PRO A 98 -0.81 -9.38 8.49
C PRO A 98 -0.46 -10.87 8.69
N LEU A 99 -1.41 -11.75 8.40
CA LEU A 99 -1.23 -13.20 8.47
C LEU A 99 -1.06 -13.79 7.07
N PHE A 100 -2.02 -13.50 6.20
CA PHE A 100 -2.00 -14.00 4.83
C PHE A 100 -2.67 -13.04 3.85
N PHE A 101 -2.40 -13.28 2.58
CA PHE A 101 -2.85 -12.49 1.45
C PHE A 101 -3.43 -13.39 0.36
N LEU A 102 -4.40 -12.86 -0.37
CA LEU A 102 -4.98 -13.42 -1.58
C LEU A 102 -5.00 -12.35 -2.66
N ASP A 103 -4.70 -12.70 -3.90
CA ASP A 103 -4.81 -11.80 -5.04
C ASP A 103 -5.92 -12.23 -6.00
N TYR A 104 -6.41 -11.27 -6.78
CA TYR A 104 -7.29 -11.50 -7.92
C TYR A 104 -6.76 -10.75 -9.13
N ILE A 105 -6.42 -11.50 -10.19
CA ILE A 105 -5.95 -10.95 -11.46
C ILE A 105 -7.03 -11.20 -12.50
N ALA A 106 -7.72 -10.14 -12.93
CA ALA A 106 -8.59 -10.17 -14.10
C ALA A 106 -7.78 -9.71 -15.31
N CYS A 107 -7.67 -10.50 -16.37
CA CYS A 107 -6.88 -10.14 -17.54
C CYS A 107 -7.69 -10.37 -18.84
N GLY A 108 -7.42 -9.56 -19.86
CA GLY A 108 -8.04 -9.75 -21.17
C GLY A 108 -7.55 -11.03 -21.83
N ARG A 109 -6.25 -11.34 -21.63
CA ARG A 109 -5.61 -12.59 -22.06
C ARG A 109 -4.55 -13.02 -21.05
N ASN A 110 -4.50 -14.31 -20.73
CA ASN A 110 -3.48 -14.86 -19.87
C ASN A 110 -2.16 -15.03 -20.67
N ILE A 111 -1.17 -14.19 -20.33
CA ILE A 111 0.21 -14.30 -20.81
C ILE A 111 1.03 -14.81 -19.62
N PRO A 112 1.42 -16.11 -19.59
CA PRO A 112 1.97 -16.75 -18.40
C PRO A 112 3.16 -16.04 -17.77
N GLU A 113 4.08 -15.54 -18.56
CA GLU A 113 5.28 -14.84 -18.08
C GLU A 113 4.94 -13.48 -17.46
N LYS A 114 3.92 -12.78 -18.01
CA LYS A 114 3.42 -11.51 -17.46
C LYS A 114 2.71 -11.77 -16.12
N ILE A 115 1.80 -12.74 -16.06
CA ILE A 115 1.12 -13.14 -14.82
C ILE A 115 2.13 -13.54 -13.75
N ALA A 116 3.11 -14.37 -14.08
CA ALA A 116 4.15 -14.75 -13.13
C ALA A 116 4.98 -13.55 -12.63
N THR A 117 5.20 -12.54 -13.47
CA THR A 117 5.90 -11.30 -13.10
C THR A 117 5.05 -10.44 -12.14
N ILE A 118 3.75 -10.36 -12.36
CA ILE A 118 2.81 -9.70 -11.45
C ILE A 118 2.82 -10.39 -10.09
N VAL A 119 2.65 -11.71 -10.06
CA VAL A 119 2.64 -12.50 -8.82
C VAL A 119 4.00 -12.46 -8.10
N LYS A 120 5.12 -12.35 -8.83
CA LYS A 120 6.43 -12.06 -8.22
C LYS A 120 6.40 -10.77 -7.40
N GLY A 121 5.79 -9.71 -7.92
CA GLY A 121 5.61 -8.45 -7.20
C GLY A 121 4.70 -8.61 -5.98
N VAL A 122 3.60 -9.37 -6.10
CA VAL A 122 2.71 -9.70 -4.97
C VAL A 122 3.48 -10.45 -3.89
N ALA A 123 4.23 -11.49 -4.27
CA ALA A 123 5.05 -12.26 -3.33
C ALA A 123 6.11 -11.40 -2.62
N GLU A 124 6.72 -10.45 -3.35
CA GLU A 124 7.67 -9.51 -2.75
C GLU A 124 6.99 -8.62 -1.71
N GLY A 125 5.81 -8.08 -2.01
CA GLY A 125 5.01 -7.32 -1.05
C GLY A 125 4.62 -8.16 0.19
N CYS A 126 4.25 -9.41 -0.01
CA CYS A 126 3.96 -10.36 1.08
C CYS A 126 5.19 -10.59 1.97
N LYS A 127 6.38 -10.78 1.41
CA LYS A 127 7.63 -10.90 2.19
C LYS A 127 7.94 -9.64 2.99
N GLN A 128 7.72 -8.47 2.40
CA GLN A 128 7.93 -7.19 3.09
C GLN A 128 6.98 -7.00 4.28
N SER A 129 5.76 -7.54 4.19
CA SER A 129 4.73 -7.45 5.21
C SER A 129 4.65 -8.66 6.14
N ASP A 130 5.54 -9.66 5.95
CA ASP A 130 5.52 -10.92 6.72
C ASP A 130 4.18 -11.68 6.59
N ALA A 131 3.48 -11.50 5.46
CA ALA A 131 2.26 -12.20 5.12
C ALA A 131 2.54 -13.40 4.21
N ALA A 132 1.76 -14.47 4.32
CA ALA A 132 1.83 -15.60 3.39
C ALA A 132 0.87 -15.39 2.21
N LEU A 133 1.34 -15.55 0.99
CA LEU A 133 0.46 -15.63 -0.19
C LEU A 133 -0.12 -17.04 -0.26
N VAL A 134 -1.34 -17.24 0.26
CA VAL A 134 -1.93 -18.56 0.44
C VAL A 134 -2.81 -19.03 -0.72
N GLY A 135 -3.10 -18.13 -1.66
CA GLY A 135 -3.94 -18.43 -2.83
C GLY A 135 -4.22 -17.16 -3.61
N GLY A 136 -5.05 -17.30 -4.62
CA GLY A 136 -5.50 -16.22 -5.48
C GLY A 136 -6.28 -16.77 -6.67
N GLU A 137 -6.66 -15.89 -7.58
CA GLU A 137 -7.38 -16.24 -8.80
C GLU A 137 -6.80 -15.47 -9.99
N THR A 138 -6.71 -16.14 -11.14
CA THR A 138 -6.40 -15.48 -12.41
C THR A 138 -7.49 -15.84 -13.41
N ALA A 139 -8.29 -14.86 -13.81
CA ALA A 139 -9.43 -15.04 -14.71
C ALA A 139 -9.22 -14.30 -16.03
N GLU A 140 -9.39 -15.01 -17.15
CA GLU A 140 -9.45 -14.41 -18.47
C GLU A 140 -10.84 -13.85 -18.74
N HIS A 141 -10.89 -12.60 -19.22
CA HIS A 141 -12.13 -11.87 -19.53
C HIS A 141 -12.14 -11.43 -21.00
N PRO A 142 -12.16 -12.39 -21.96
CA PRO A 142 -12.15 -12.07 -23.38
C PRO A 142 -13.39 -11.25 -23.77
N GLY A 143 -13.16 -10.11 -24.43
CA GLY A 143 -14.23 -9.20 -24.83
C GLY A 143 -14.74 -8.25 -23.75
N LEU A 144 -14.36 -8.45 -22.48
CA LEU A 144 -14.67 -7.53 -21.37
C LEU A 144 -13.56 -6.50 -21.17
N MET A 145 -12.33 -6.88 -21.37
CA MET A 145 -11.17 -5.98 -21.32
C MET A 145 -10.21 -6.25 -22.48
N PRO A 146 -9.36 -5.26 -22.85
CA PRO A 146 -8.34 -5.43 -23.87
C PRO A 146 -7.39 -6.59 -23.56
N GLU A 147 -6.91 -7.29 -24.61
CA GLU A 147 -6.06 -8.47 -24.44
C GLU A 147 -4.74 -8.22 -23.70
N ASP A 148 -4.19 -7.01 -23.80
CA ASP A 148 -2.92 -6.61 -23.18
C ASP A 148 -3.08 -5.98 -21.80
N GLU A 149 -4.32 -5.79 -21.35
CA GLU A 149 -4.64 -5.16 -20.05
C GLU A 149 -5.06 -6.20 -19.01
N TYR A 150 -4.95 -5.79 -17.76
CA TYR A 150 -5.41 -6.54 -16.59
C TYR A 150 -5.79 -5.58 -15.46
N ASP A 151 -6.56 -6.08 -14.51
CA ASP A 151 -6.74 -5.46 -13.20
C ASP A 151 -6.17 -6.37 -12.12
N LEU A 152 -5.71 -5.77 -11.02
CA LEU A 152 -5.10 -6.47 -9.89
C LEU A 152 -5.66 -5.93 -8.60
N ALA A 153 -6.29 -6.80 -7.85
CA ALA A 153 -6.80 -6.53 -6.52
C ALA A 153 -6.28 -7.56 -5.51
N GLY A 154 -6.32 -7.22 -4.24
CA GLY A 154 -5.88 -8.07 -3.16
C GLY A 154 -6.78 -8.05 -1.95
N PHE A 155 -6.58 -9.03 -1.09
CA PHE A 155 -7.26 -9.17 0.17
C PHE A 155 -6.26 -9.65 1.23
N ALA A 156 -6.06 -8.84 2.25
CA ALA A 156 -5.23 -9.17 3.40
C ALA A 156 -6.09 -9.53 4.61
N VAL A 157 -5.64 -10.53 5.36
CA VAL A 157 -6.15 -10.80 6.70
C VAL A 157 -5.01 -10.66 7.69
N GLY A 158 -5.26 -9.93 8.76
CA GLY A 158 -4.35 -9.74 9.87
C GLY A 158 -5.03 -9.94 11.21
N VAL A 159 -4.27 -9.82 12.27
CA VAL A 159 -4.75 -9.99 13.65
C VAL A 159 -4.13 -8.95 14.57
N VAL A 160 -4.90 -8.56 15.57
CA VAL A 160 -4.45 -7.70 16.66
C VAL A 160 -5.03 -8.18 17.98
N GLU A 161 -4.29 -8.03 19.08
CA GLU A 161 -4.89 -8.14 20.41
C GLU A 161 -5.85 -6.97 20.64
N ARG A 162 -7.09 -7.20 21.12
CA ARG A 162 -8.10 -6.14 21.27
C ARG A 162 -7.57 -4.89 21.99
N LYS A 163 -6.78 -5.08 23.04
CA LYS A 163 -6.19 -3.97 23.83
C LYS A 163 -5.16 -3.13 23.05
N ASP A 164 -4.63 -3.67 21.93
CA ASP A 164 -3.61 -3.03 21.07
C ASP A 164 -4.23 -2.42 19.81
N LEU A 165 -5.57 -2.53 19.65
CA LEU A 165 -6.28 -1.96 18.50
C LEU A 165 -6.13 -0.43 18.50
N ILE A 166 -5.70 0.12 17.36
CA ILE A 166 -5.55 1.57 17.18
C ILE A 166 -6.89 2.14 16.69
N THR A 167 -7.60 2.85 17.56
CA THR A 167 -8.96 3.37 17.26
C THR A 167 -9.02 4.88 17.13
N GLY A 168 -8.02 5.60 17.63
CA GLY A 168 -8.05 7.06 17.70
C GLY A 168 -8.74 7.64 18.93
N GLU A 169 -9.54 6.86 19.66
CA GLU A 169 -10.36 7.32 20.79
C GLU A 169 -9.57 8.00 21.92
N ASN A 170 -8.30 7.65 22.07
CA ASN A 170 -7.42 8.16 23.12
C ASN A 170 -6.58 9.37 22.68
N ILE A 171 -6.79 9.90 21.48
CA ILE A 171 -6.13 11.13 21.02
C ILE A 171 -6.68 12.31 21.79
N LYS A 172 -5.79 13.19 22.24
CA LYS A 172 -6.13 14.39 23.02
C LYS A 172 -5.32 15.61 22.57
N PRO A 173 -5.74 16.83 22.94
CA PRO A 173 -4.95 18.02 22.69
C PRO A 173 -3.54 17.89 23.29
N GLY A 174 -2.53 18.30 22.53
CA GLY A 174 -1.12 18.18 22.89
C GLY A 174 -0.44 16.89 22.41
N ASP A 175 -1.18 15.90 21.90
CA ASP A 175 -0.58 14.75 21.23
C ASP A 175 0.15 15.21 19.97
N VAL A 176 1.26 14.51 19.67
CA VAL A 176 2.20 14.86 18.59
C VAL A 176 1.93 13.99 17.38
N LEU A 177 2.01 14.59 16.20
CA LEU A 177 1.90 13.91 14.93
C LEU A 177 3.29 13.58 14.37
N VAL A 178 3.54 12.31 14.11
CA VAL A 178 4.75 11.81 13.45
C VAL A 178 4.36 11.25 12.08
N GLY A 179 4.93 11.82 11.01
CA GLY A 179 4.74 11.35 9.64
C GLY A 179 5.88 10.44 9.19
N ILE A 180 5.56 9.34 8.54
CA ILE A 180 6.53 8.41 7.94
C ILE A 180 6.58 8.66 6.44
N ALA A 181 7.79 8.83 5.91
CA ALA A 181 8.02 9.17 4.51
C ALA A 181 7.40 8.15 3.54
N SER A 182 6.84 8.65 2.44
CA SER A 182 6.42 7.83 1.30
C SER A 182 7.59 7.54 0.36
N SER A 183 7.43 6.57 -0.52
CA SER A 183 8.36 6.27 -1.62
C SER A 183 8.11 7.11 -2.87
N GLY A 184 7.13 7.99 -2.84
CA GLY A 184 6.62 8.79 -3.95
C GLY A 184 5.12 8.87 -3.97
N VAL A 185 4.53 8.83 -5.17
CA VAL A 185 3.07 8.99 -5.36
C VAL A 185 2.26 7.83 -4.78
N HIS A 186 2.90 6.69 -4.54
CA HIS A 186 2.25 5.43 -4.15
C HIS A 186 1.31 4.92 -5.24
N SER A 187 0.06 4.58 -4.91
CA SER A 187 -0.91 4.02 -5.85
C SER A 187 -2.17 4.87 -6.02
N ASN A 188 -2.16 6.13 -5.54
CA ASN A 188 -3.32 7.00 -5.53
C ASN A 188 -3.13 8.23 -6.42
N GLY A 189 -4.24 8.80 -6.92
CA GLY A 189 -4.22 10.04 -7.70
C GLY A 189 -3.75 9.89 -9.16
N PHE A 190 -3.57 8.67 -9.67
CA PHE A 190 -3.04 8.42 -11.01
C PHE A 190 -3.97 8.87 -12.15
N SER A 191 -5.26 9.04 -11.91
CA SER A 191 -6.15 9.66 -12.88
C SER A 191 -5.76 11.11 -13.17
N LEU A 192 -5.32 11.86 -12.13
CA LEU A 192 -4.82 13.22 -12.29
C LEU A 192 -3.39 13.23 -12.86
N VAL A 193 -2.48 12.35 -12.39
CA VAL A 193 -1.14 12.17 -12.98
C VAL A 193 -1.21 12.03 -14.50
N ARG A 194 -2.13 11.19 -14.98
CA ARG A 194 -2.36 10.91 -16.40
C ARG A 194 -2.96 12.10 -17.19
N LYS A 195 -3.40 13.15 -16.51
CA LYS A 195 -3.82 14.43 -17.14
C LYS A 195 -2.71 15.47 -17.11
N VAL A 196 -1.81 15.38 -16.13
CA VAL A 196 -0.69 16.30 -15.95
C VAL A 196 0.45 16.01 -16.92
N PHE A 197 0.71 14.73 -17.17
CA PHE A 197 1.77 14.27 -18.07
C PHE A 197 1.20 13.59 -19.32
N ASP A 198 1.90 13.77 -20.45
CA ASP A 198 1.61 12.99 -21.65
C ASP A 198 1.94 11.51 -21.39
N MET A 199 0.94 10.65 -21.56
CA MET A 199 1.09 9.21 -21.31
C MET A 199 1.62 8.51 -22.57
N THR A 200 2.87 8.76 -22.88
CA THR A 200 3.62 8.10 -23.97
C THR A 200 4.90 7.48 -23.41
N LYS A 201 5.44 6.46 -24.10
CA LYS A 201 6.73 5.85 -23.74
C LYS A 201 7.86 6.89 -23.71
N GLU A 202 7.83 7.84 -24.65
CA GLU A 202 8.81 8.90 -24.76
C GLU A 202 8.76 9.82 -23.56
N SER A 203 7.56 10.33 -23.18
CA SER A 203 7.40 11.20 -22.01
C SER A 203 7.79 10.50 -20.73
N LEU A 204 7.38 9.25 -20.55
CA LEU A 204 7.72 8.43 -19.38
C LEU A 204 9.22 8.08 -19.34
N GLY A 205 9.88 7.99 -20.48
CA GLY A 205 11.33 7.79 -20.63
C GLY A 205 12.17 9.06 -20.40
N THR A 206 11.55 10.23 -20.31
CA THR A 206 12.26 11.50 -20.10
C THR A 206 12.90 11.51 -18.72
N TYR A 207 14.23 11.79 -18.70
CA TYR A 207 14.97 11.95 -17.45
C TYR A 207 14.78 13.37 -16.90
N TYR A 208 14.58 13.47 -15.58
CA TYR A 208 14.47 14.73 -14.87
C TYR A 208 15.58 14.80 -13.81
N ASP A 209 16.45 15.82 -13.91
CA ASP A 209 17.57 16.03 -12.97
C ASP A 209 17.07 16.15 -11.53
N GLU A 210 15.94 16.84 -11.33
CA GLU A 210 15.32 17.02 -10.01
C GLU A 210 14.77 15.75 -9.41
N LEU A 211 14.48 14.70 -10.23
CA LEU A 211 14.05 13.38 -9.78
C LEU A 211 15.22 12.39 -9.65
N GLY A 212 16.35 12.66 -10.32
CA GLY A 212 17.50 11.76 -10.43
C GLY A 212 17.17 10.46 -11.19
N LYS A 213 16.08 10.43 -11.97
CA LYS A 213 15.59 9.26 -12.70
C LYS A 213 14.58 9.67 -13.79
N THR A 214 14.12 8.71 -14.58
CA THR A 214 13.06 8.98 -15.55
C THR A 214 11.71 9.20 -14.86
N LEU A 215 10.80 9.90 -15.56
CA LEU A 215 9.45 10.14 -15.06
C LEU A 215 8.72 8.82 -14.74
N GLY A 216 8.84 7.83 -15.64
CA GLY A 216 8.21 6.53 -15.46
C GLY A 216 8.75 5.79 -14.24
N GLU A 217 10.07 5.80 -14.00
CA GLU A 217 10.67 5.22 -12.80
C GLU A 217 10.18 5.90 -11.52
N ALA A 218 10.04 7.22 -11.53
CA ALA A 218 9.52 7.97 -10.38
C ALA A 218 8.04 7.65 -10.10
N LEU A 219 7.23 7.56 -11.15
CA LEU A 219 5.78 7.29 -11.03
C LEU A 219 5.48 5.81 -10.75
N LEU A 220 6.30 4.87 -11.24
CA LEU A 220 6.15 3.44 -10.96
C LEU A 220 6.85 2.98 -9.67
N ALA A 221 7.49 3.89 -8.92
CA ALA A 221 8.02 3.55 -7.61
C ALA A 221 6.92 2.85 -6.78
N PRO A 222 7.18 1.65 -6.23
CA PRO A 222 6.16 0.90 -5.51
C PRO A 222 5.76 1.61 -4.21
N THR A 223 4.53 1.43 -3.81
CA THR A 223 3.99 1.89 -2.54
C THR A 223 4.80 1.29 -1.38
N ARG A 224 5.17 2.12 -0.41
CA ARG A 224 5.91 1.68 0.76
C ARG A 224 5.02 0.84 1.67
N ILE A 225 5.56 -0.26 2.19
CA ILE A 225 4.90 -1.13 3.16
C ILE A 225 5.40 -0.77 4.56
N TYR A 226 4.49 -0.35 5.44
CA TYR A 226 4.79 0.16 6.78
C TYR A 226 4.66 -0.88 7.90
N VAL A 227 4.34 -2.14 7.58
CA VAL A 227 4.10 -3.20 8.56
C VAL A 227 5.28 -3.37 9.53
N LYS A 228 6.51 -3.46 9.00
CA LYS A 228 7.71 -3.59 9.84
C LYS A 228 8.00 -2.35 10.68
N ALA A 229 7.70 -1.17 10.15
CA ALA A 229 7.81 0.10 10.86
C ALA A 229 6.87 0.13 12.07
N MET A 230 5.59 -0.20 11.87
CA MET A 230 4.60 -0.26 12.94
C MET A 230 4.94 -1.33 13.99
N LYS A 231 5.42 -2.49 13.55
CA LYS A 231 5.91 -3.55 14.44
C LYS A 231 7.11 -3.09 15.28
N SER A 232 8.04 -2.33 14.69
CA SER A 232 9.19 -1.76 15.41
C SER A 232 8.75 -0.78 16.49
N VAL A 233 7.80 0.11 16.18
CA VAL A 233 7.23 1.07 17.14
C VAL A 233 6.53 0.33 18.30
N LYS A 234 5.71 -0.68 18.00
CA LYS A 234 5.05 -1.52 19.00
C LYS A 234 6.08 -2.23 19.90
N ASN A 235 7.11 -2.84 19.31
CA ASN A 235 8.16 -3.55 20.04
C ASN A 235 9.01 -2.63 20.94
N ALA A 236 9.11 -1.34 20.59
CA ALA A 236 9.71 -0.33 21.44
C ALA A 236 8.84 0.03 22.66
N GLY A 237 7.65 -0.56 22.80
CA GLY A 237 6.73 -0.30 23.89
C GLY A 237 5.99 1.03 23.76
N VAL A 238 5.87 1.57 22.54
CA VAL A 238 5.10 2.78 22.26
C VAL A 238 3.64 2.41 22.05
N LYS A 239 2.74 3.15 22.65
CA LYS A 239 1.31 3.04 22.40
C LYS A 239 0.87 4.10 21.38
N VAL A 240 0.73 3.70 20.12
CA VAL A 240 0.16 4.55 19.08
C VAL A 240 -1.32 4.76 19.38
N LYS A 241 -1.75 6.04 19.49
CA LYS A 241 -3.15 6.37 19.82
C LYS A 241 -4.03 6.43 18.59
N GLY A 242 -3.46 6.90 17.46
CA GLY A 242 -4.13 6.96 16.16
C GLY A 242 -3.14 6.79 15.04
N CYS A 243 -3.61 6.27 13.94
CA CYS A 243 -2.82 6.06 12.73
C CYS A 243 -3.67 6.39 11.50
N SER A 244 -3.07 7.05 10.53
CA SER A 244 -3.70 7.38 9.25
C SER A 244 -2.81 6.92 8.12
N HIS A 245 -3.31 6.02 7.26
CA HIS A 245 -2.71 5.67 5.97
C HIS A 245 -3.12 6.71 4.94
N ILE A 246 -2.16 7.45 4.39
CA ILE A 246 -2.44 8.56 3.47
C ILE A 246 -2.59 8.02 2.04
N THR A 247 -3.82 7.84 1.62
CA THR A 247 -4.24 7.32 0.31
C THR A 247 -4.99 8.38 -0.51
N GLY A 248 -5.94 7.99 -1.36
CA GLY A 248 -6.82 8.91 -2.07
C GLY A 248 -7.55 9.85 -1.12
N GLY A 249 -7.70 11.11 -1.50
CA GLY A 249 -8.21 12.17 -0.62
C GLY A 249 -7.13 12.87 0.21
N GLY A 250 -5.87 12.39 0.13
CA GLY A 250 -4.71 13.05 0.72
C GLY A 250 -4.83 13.29 2.23
N PHE A 251 -4.29 14.42 2.70
CA PHE A 251 -4.30 14.75 4.13
C PHE A 251 -5.70 15.13 4.63
N TYR A 252 -6.46 15.85 3.81
CA TYR A 252 -7.76 16.40 4.21
C TYR A 252 -8.80 15.33 4.50
N GLU A 253 -8.76 14.19 3.81
CA GLU A 253 -9.72 13.11 4.02
C GLU A 253 -9.21 12.02 4.96
N ASN A 254 -7.88 11.71 4.94
CA ASN A 254 -7.38 10.57 5.69
C ASN A 254 -7.00 10.91 7.13
N ILE A 255 -6.34 12.05 7.40
CA ILE A 255 -5.93 12.40 8.77
C ILE A 255 -7.14 12.55 9.71
N PRO A 256 -8.24 13.22 9.33
CA PRO A 256 -9.41 13.33 10.20
C PRO A 256 -10.05 12.00 10.59
N ARG A 257 -9.92 10.96 9.76
CA ARG A 257 -10.53 9.63 10.04
C ARG A 257 -9.99 8.96 11.31
N MET A 258 -8.79 9.32 11.76
CA MET A 258 -8.24 8.78 13.02
C MET A 258 -8.61 9.61 14.26
N LEU A 259 -9.23 10.77 14.08
CA LEU A 259 -9.45 11.73 15.18
C LEU A 259 -10.82 11.52 15.84
N PRO A 260 -10.92 11.61 17.17
CA PRO A 260 -12.21 11.64 17.85
C PRO A 260 -12.86 13.02 17.70
N ASP A 261 -14.17 13.10 17.96
CA ASP A 261 -14.95 14.35 17.95
C ASP A 261 -14.31 15.42 18.84
N GLY A 262 -14.30 16.66 18.37
CA GLY A 262 -13.73 17.80 19.09
C GLY A 262 -12.21 17.92 19.07
N ILE A 263 -11.53 17.02 18.38
CA ILE A 263 -10.07 17.06 18.16
C ILE A 263 -9.76 17.27 16.69
N ARG A 264 -8.81 18.16 16.41
CA ARG A 264 -8.28 18.37 15.08
C ARG A 264 -6.78 18.12 15.03
N ALA A 265 -6.28 17.73 13.89
CA ALA A 265 -4.86 17.71 13.59
C ALA A 265 -4.42 19.04 12.97
N VAL A 266 -3.26 19.53 13.39
CA VAL A 266 -2.58 20.69 12.79
C VAL A 266 -1.23 20.22 12.27
N VAL A 267 -1.06 20.20 10.95
CA VAL A 267 0.17 19.78 10.27
C VAL A 267 0.91 21.01 9.76
N LYS A 268 2.23 21.02 9.93
CA LYS A 268 3.12 22.09 9.45
C LYS A 268 3.76 21.65 8.13
N LYS A 269 3.45 22.32 7.05
CA LYS A 269 3.93 21.98 5.68
C LYS A 269 5.46 21.98 5.54
N ASP A 270 6.15 22.84 6.25
CA ASP A 270 7.60 23.01 6.24
C ASP A 270 8.35 22.12 7.23
N SER A 271 7.63 21.22 7.93
CA SER A 271 8.24 20.30 8.92
C SER A 271 8.92 19.09 8.29
N TYR A 272 8.76 18.87 7.00
CA TYR A 272 9.35 17.77 6.25
C TYR A 272 9.62 18.16 4.79
N GLU A 273 10.46 17.39 4.11
CA GLU A 273 10.76 17.63 2.70
C GLU A 273 9.72 16.97 1.79
N VAL A 274 8.99 17.76 1.02
CA VAL A 274 8.09 17.26 -0.02
C VAL A 274 8.91 16.76 -1.21
N PRO A 275 8.78 15.49 -1.64
CA PRO A 275 9.53 14.94 -2.75
C PRO A 275 9.34 15.70 -4.07
N ALA A 276 10.40 15.79 -4.87
CA ALA A 276 10.43 16.56 -6.11
C ALA A 276 9.32 16.22 -7.10
N ILE A 277 8.88 14.95 -7.13
CA ILE A 277 7.80 14.50 -8.02
C ILE A 277 6.50 15.30 -7.80
N PHE A 278 6.15 15.61 -6.54
CA PHE A 278 4.95 16.40 -6.24
C PHE A 278 5.09 17.85 -6.69
N ARG A 279 6.27 18.47 -6.51
CA ARG A 279 6.54 19.82 -7.00
C ARG A 279 6.48 19.87 -8.53
N LEU A 280 7.02 18.86 -9.20
CA LEU A 280 6.97 18.73 -10.65
C LEU A 280 5.52 18.61 -11.15
N MET A 281 4.72 17.74 -10.51
CA MET A 281 3.31 17.56 -10.83
C MET A 281 2.51 18.85 -10.64
N GLN A 282 2.69 19.50 -9.51
CA GLN A 282 2.04 20.78 -9.18
C GLN A 282 2.34 21.85 -10.23
N LYS A 283 3.61 22.03 -10.57
CA LYS A 283 4.06 23.00 -11.57
C LYS A 283 3.52 22.71 -12.97
N LYS A 284 3.63 21.46 -13.43
CA LYS A 284 3.18 21.07 -14.78
C LYS A 284 1.66 21.10 -14.92
N GLY A 285 0.94 20.66 -13.90
CA GLY A 285 -0.51 20.62 -13.88
C GLY A 285 -1.16 21.95 -13.47
N ASN A 286 -0.37 22.97 -13.09
CA ASN A 286 -0.87 24.21 -12.47
C ASN A 286 -1.92 23.92 -11.37
N ILE A 287 -1.60 22.94 -10.51
CA ILE A 287 -2.49 22.44 -9.46
C ILE A 287 -2.32 23.32 -8.23
N THR A 288 -3.42 23.72 -7.60
CA THR A 288 -3.36 24.48 -6.35
C THR A 288 -2.77 23.62 -5.21
N ASP A 289 -2.16 24.28 -4.24
CA ASP A 289 -1.59 23.62 -3.07
C ASP A 289 -2.62 22.80 -2.32
N GLU A 290 -3.82 23.36 -2.12
CA GLU A 290 -4.95 22.69 -1.50
C GLU A 290 -5.33 21.38 -2.24
N MET A 291 -5.43 21.44 -3.57
CA MET A 291 -5.76 20.25 -4.38
C MET A 291 -4.65 19.20 -4.32
N MET A 292 -3.36 19.61 -4.27
CA MET A 292 -2.25 18.68 -4.08
C MET A 292 -2.39 17.89 -2.77
N TYR A 293 -2.63 18.58 -1.66
CA TYR A 293 -2.81 17.95 -0.35
C TYR A 293 -4.15 17.22 -0.17
N ASN A 294 -5.14 17.53 -1.02
CA ASN A 294 -6.42 16.81 -1.06
C ASN A 294 -6.40 15.57 -1.98
N THR A 295 -5.33 15.39 -2.76
CA THR A 295 -5.25 14.27 -3.72
C THR A 295 -4.12 13.30 -3.38
N TYR A 296 -2.98 13.83 -2.91
CA TYR A 296 -1.74 13.08 -2.79
C TYR A 296 -1.23 13.00 -1.35
N ASN A 297 -0.36 12.02 -1.10
CA ASN A 297 0.33 11.85 0.18
C ASN A 297 1.42 12.91 0.45
N MET A 298 1.77 13.71 -0.51
CA MET A 298 2.75 14.82 -0.45
C MET A 298 4.08 14.47 0.21
N GLY A 299 4.45 13.18 0.26
CA GLY A 299 5.69 12.68 0.85
C GLY A 299 5.53 11.97 2.20
N LEU A 300 4.33 11.92 2.74
CA LEU A 300 4.02 11.17 3.97
C LEU A 300 2.98 10.09 3.67
N GLY A 301 3.37 8.83 3.74
CA GLY A 301 2.43 7.73 3.46
C GLY A 301 1.67 7.25 4.70
N MET A 302 2.16 7.55 5.91
CA MET A 302 1.49 7.21 7.17
C MET A 302 1.74 8.29 8.22
N VAL A 303 0.73 8.60 9.02
CA VAL A 303 0.80 9.58 10.10
C VAL A 303 0.32 8.95 11.40
N LEU A 304 1.12 9.06 12.45
CA LEU A 304 0.86 8.52 13.79
C LEU A 304 0.53 9.66 14.75
N ALA A 305 -0.46 9.46 15.63
CA ALA A 305 -0.74 10.33 16.77
C ALA A 305 -0.23 9.67 18.05
N LEU A 306 0.63 10.37 18.80
CA LEU A 306 1.41 9.84 19.91
C LEU A 306 1.36 10.75 21.13
N ASP A 307 1.56 10.17 22.31
CA ASP A 307 1.89 10.96 23.50
C ASP A 307 3.25 11.67 23.28
N PRO A 308 3.41 12.95 23.67
CA PRO A 308 4.71 13.64 23.56
C PRO A 308 5.90 12.90 24.16
N ALA A 309 5.68 12.13 25.23
CA ALA A 309 6.73 11.36 25.90
C ALA A 309 7.25 10.16 25.07
N ASP A 310 6.47 9.71 24.08
CA ASP A 310 6.83 8.57 23.23
C ASP A 310 7.47 8.97 21.89
N VAL A 311 7.57 10.26 21.58
CA VAL A 311 8.05 10.76 20.28
C VAL A 311 9.48 10.31 19.99
N ASP A 312 10.42 10.57 20.89
CA ASP A 312 11.83 10.22 20.68
C ASP A 312 12.01 8.72 20.47
N LYS A 313 11.36 7.91 21.31
CA LYS A 313 11.38 6.44 21.20
C LYS A 313 10.79 5.96 19.85
N THR A 314 9.72 6.62 19.39
CA THR A 314 9.12 6.32 18.09
C THR A 314 10.07 6.64 16.94
N MET A 315 10.71 7.82 16.98
CA MET A 315 11.68 8.24 15.96
C MET A 315 12.88 7.28 15.89
N GLU A 316 13.39 6.83 17.05
CA GLU A 316 14.47 5.84 17.11
C GLU A 316 14.03 4.49 16.54
N ALA A 317 12.84 4.00 16.89
CA ALA A 317 12.30 2.74 16.39
C ALA A 317 12.08 2.76 14.87
N LEU A 318 11.53 3.85 14.33
CA LEU A 318 11.35 4.04 12.89
C LEU A 318 12.69 4.10 12.15
N LYS A 319 13.65 4.83 12.68
CA LYS A 319 15.02 4.89 12.14
C LYS A 319 15.69 3.51 12.13
N ALA A 320 15.54 2.75 13.21
CA ALA A 320 16.07 1.38 13.29
C ALA A 320 15.40 0.43 12.28
N ALA A 321 14.12 0.66 11.94
CA ALA A 321 13.41 -0.05 10.88
C ALA A 321 13.79 0.41 9.46
N GLY A 322 14.69 1.39 9.31
CA GLY A 322 15.10 1.94 8.01
C GLY A 322 14.13 2.98 7.44
N GLU A 323 13.24 3.53 8.28
CA GLU A 323 12.30 4.55 7.86
C GLU A 323 12.82 5.96 8.09
N THR A 324 12.42 6.87 7.20
CA THR A 324 12.53 8.31 7.42
C THR A 324 11.23 8.81 8.01
N ALA A 325 11.30 9.50 9.13
CA ALA A 325 10.12 10.04 9.80
C ALA A 325 10.37 11.47 10.29
N TYR A 326 9.29 12.20 10.50
CA TYR A 326 9.31 13.62 10.86
C TYR A 326 8.25 13.91 11.92
N VAL A 327 8.55 14.81 12.84
CA VAL A 327 7.54 15.41 13.70
C VAL A 327 6.82 16.48 12.88
N VAL A 328 5.56 16.24 12.50
CA VAL A 328 4.87 17.05 11.48
C VAL A 328 3.77 17.94 12.04
N GLY A 329 3.42 17.81 13.31
CA GLY A 329 2.37 18.64 13.88
C GLY A 329 1.89 18.16 15.24
N THR A 330 0.72 18.61 15.62
CA THR A 330 0.09 18.32 16.91
C THR A 330 -1.44 18.18 16.78
N CYS A 331 -2.05 17.53 17.75
CA CYS A 331 -3.49 17.51 17.94
C CYS A 331 -3.92 18.67 18.86
N GLU A 332 -5.02 19.33 18.51
CA GLU A 332 -5.60 20.46 19.25
C GLU A 332 -7.11 20.28 19.41
N THR A 333 -7.72 21.06 20.32
CA THR A 333 -9.18 21.18 20.37
C THR A 333 -9.69 21.86 19.09
N GLY A 334 -10.70 21.29 18.46
CA GLY A 334 -11.32 21.85 17.24
C GLY A 334 -11.89 20.77 16.34
N GLU A 335 -12.64 21.21 15.32
CA GLU A 335 -13.37 20.30 14.40
C GLU A 335 -12.68 20.17 13.03
N THR A 336 -11.95 21.19 12.59
CA THR A 336 -11.45 21.24 11.21
C THR A 336 -9.95 21.00 11.17
N PHE A 337 -9.52 20.02 10.36
CA PHE A 337 -8.12 19.79 10.01
C PHE A 337 -7.45 21.07 9.55
N LYS A 338 -6.20 21.29 9.96
CA LYS A 338 -5.38 22.42 9.53
C LYS A 338 -4.06 21.95 8.93
N LEU A 339 -3.70 22.61 7.85
CA LEU A 339 -2.44 22.45 7.13
C LEU A 339 -1.70 23.76 7.04
#